data_9dc2e771cfdfc1b129ce9c55f8e7c3b1
#
_entry.id   9dc2e771cfdfc1b129ce9c55f8e7c3b1
#
_cell.length_a   1.000
_cell.length_b   1.000
_cell.length_c   1.000
_cell.angle_alpha   90.00
_cell.angle_beta   90.00
_cell.angle_gamma   90.00
#
_symmetry.space_group_name_H-M   'P 1'
#
loop_
_entity.id
_entity.type
_entity.pdbx_description
1 polymer ?
#
loop_
_entity_poly.entity_id
_entity_poly.type
_entity_poly.pdbx_seq_one_letter_code
_entity_poly.pdbx_strand_id
1 'polypeptide(L)'
;MDNKQKTEEAEKVDKELDSQDSQDKTMTKTHGEILKEQIIEGCETYDRSKSSILLSSFTAGLEIGFSFLMLCSLFSFLEGRVAEETIFKLIAFVYPLGFILVVLGKSILFTEQTSLLALPVLNNRRSVWSLFQIWGVVILGNLAGG
;
A
#
# COMPACT_ATOMS: atom_id res chain seq x y z
N MET A 1 -16.51 25.35 3.85
CA MET A 1 -16.86 24.36 4.88
C MET A 1 -15.88 24.59 6.04
N ASP A 2 -16.43 24.89 7.21
CA ASP A 2 -15.65 25.37 8.35
C ASP A 2 -14.85 24.21 8.98
N ASN A 3 -13.61 24.47 9.39
CA ASN A 3 -12.69 23.46 9.94
C ASN A 3 -13.30 22.74 11.18
N LYS A 4 -14.21 23.43 11.87
CA LYS A 4 -14.94 22.93 13.04
C LYS A 4 -15.95 21.82 12.67
N GLN A 5 -16.66 21.95 11.55
CA GLN A 5 -17.58 20.92 11.07
C GLN A 5 -16.88 19.62 10.66
N LYS A 6 -15.69 19.73 10.04
CA LYS A 6 -14.87 18.56 9.69
C LYS A 6 -14.38 17.79 10.90
N THR A 7 -14.05 18.49 11.98
CA THR A 7 -13.61 17.86 13.23
C THR A 7 -14.77 17.14 13.92
N GLU A 8 -15.97 17.73 13.93
CA GLU A 8 -17.17 17.14 14.52
C GLU A 8 -17.65 15.90 13.74
N GLU A 9 -17.54 15.91 12.40
CA GLU A 9 -17.85 14.75 11.57
C GLU A 9 -16.85 13.60 11.78
N ALA A 10 -15.55 13.91 11.91
CA ALA A 10 -14.53 12.91 12.21
C ALA A 10 -14.74 12.27 13.59
N GLU A 11 -15.09 13.06 14.63
CA GLU A 11 -15.42 12.53 15.94
C GLU A 11 -16.70 11.67 15.96
N LYS A 12 -17.69 11.99 15.14
CA LYS A 12 -18.90 11.14 14.99
C LYS A 12 -18.58 9.79 14.40
N VAL A 13 -17.77 9.76 13.33
CA VAL A 13 -17.32 8.52 12.70
C VAL A 13 -16.51 7.68 13.68
N ASP A 14 -15.62 8.28 14.46
CA ASP A 14 -14.86 7.57 15.49
C ASP A 14 -15.78 6.95 16.56
N LYS A 15 -16.81 7.68 17.01
CA LYS A 15 -17.80 7.17 17.97
C LYS A 15 -18.66 6.06 17.40
N GLU A 16 -19.04 6.14 16.12
CA GLU A 16 -19.79 5.08 15.43
C GLU A 16 -18.94 3.81 15.29
N LEU A 17 -17.65 3.94 14.96
CA LEU A 17 -16.71 2.83 14.89
C LEU A 17 -16.50 2.17 16.28
N ASP A 18 -16.35 2.96 17.33
CA ASP A 18 -16.22 2.47 18.71
C ASP A 18 -17.52 1.79 19.23
N SER A 19 -18.71 2.23 18.75
CA SER A 19 -19.98 1.61 19.12
C SER A 19 -20.24 0.29 18.42
N GLN A 20 -19.75 0.11 17.20
CA GLN A 20 -19.80 -1.19 16.48
C GLN A 20 -18.87 -2.22 17.12
N ASP A 21 -17.77 -1.76 17.72
CA ASP A 21 -16.79 -2.59 18.43
C ASP A 21 -17.36 -3.25 19.70
N SER A 22 -18.34 -2.61 20.33
CA SER A 22 -18.93 -3.10 21.58
C SER A 22 -19.88 -4.30 21.40
N GLN A 23 -20.25 -4.66 20.17
CA GLN A 23 -21.25 -5.71 19.90
C GLN A 23 -20.64 -7.06 19.48
N ASP A 24 -19.37 -7.11 19.08
CA ASP A 24 -18.76 -8.37 18.56
C ASP A 24 -17.49 -8.76 19.34
N LYS A 25 -17.68 -9.35 20.52
CA LYS A 25 -16.61 -9.87 21.39
C LYS A 25 -16.12 -11.26 20.98
N THR A 26 -15.97 -11.55 19.72
CA THR A 26 -15.27 -12.73 19.22
C THR A 26 -13.81 -12.42 18.92
N MET A 27 -12.90 -13.39 19.09
CA MET A 27 -11.43 -13.28 19.01
C MET A 27 -10.85 -12.73 17.68
N THR A 28 -11.68 -12.27 16.76
CA THR A 28 -11.31 -11.66 15.48
C THR A 28 -11.59 -10.16 15.56
N LYS A 29 -10.64 -9.31 15.14
CA LYS A 29 -10.85 -7.86 15.06
C LYS A 29 -12.13 -7.54 14.29
N THR A 30 -12.94 -6.63 14.81
CA THR A 30 -14.15 -6.20 14.13
C THR A 30 -13.81 -5.39 12.87
N HIS A 31 -14.73 -5.32 11.91
CA HIS A 31 -14.53 -4.51 10.70
C HIS A 31 -14.26 -3.04 11.04
N GLY A 32 -14.87 -2.53 12.13
CA GLY A 32 -14.65 -1.17 12.61
C GLY A 32 -13.22 -0.92 13.11
N GLU A 33 -12.66 -1.86 13.88
CA GLU A 33 -11.27 -1.79 14.34
C GLU A 33 -10.27 -1.80 13.18
N ILE A 34 -10.48 -2.71 12.21
CA ILE A 34 -9.63 -2.79 11.02
C ILE A 34 -9.66 -1.47 10.24
N LEU A 35 -10.85 -0.90 10.02
CA LEU A 35 -10.99 0.36 9.30
C LEU A 35 -10.31 1.51 10.06
N LYS A 36 -10.47 1.57 11.38
CA LYS A 36 -9.83 2.58 12.24
C LYS A 36 -8.31 2.49 12.19
N GLU A 37 -7.74 1.28 12.28
CA GLU A 37 -6.31 1.05 12.13
C GLU A 37 -5.80 1.52 10.77
N GLN A 38 -6.51 1.21 9.69
CA GLN A 38 -6.14 1.65 8.34
C GLN A 38 -6.21 3.17 8.16
N ILE A 39 -7.19 3.83 8.75
CA ILE A 39 -7.28 5.30 8.74
C ILE A 39 -6.08 5.91 9.48
N ILE A 40 -5.70 5.35 10.63
CA ILE A 40 -4.55 5.81 11.43
C ILE A 40 -3.26 5.62 10.63
N GLU A 41 -3.03 4.44 10.06
CA GLU A 41 -1.86 4.13 9.24
C GLU A 41 -1.78 5.05 8.02
N GLY A 42 -2.92 5.31 7.36
CA GLY A 42 -3.00 6.30 6.30
C GLY A 42 -2.59 7.69 6.76
N CYS A 43 -3.08 8.16 7.92
CA CYS A 43 -2.70 9.47 8.49
C CYS A 43 -1.20 9.54 8.80
N GLU A 44 -0.60 8.50 9.35
CA GLU A 44 0.84 8.43 9.64
C GLU A 44 1.68 8.60 8.36
N THR A 45 1.22 8.03 7.25
CA THR A 45 1.89 8.20 5.95
C THR A 45 1.87 9.65 5.49
N TYR A 46 0.77 10.41 5.72
CA TYR A 46 0.71 11.84 5.42
C TYR A 46 1.68 12.68 6.26
N ASP A 47 2.00 12.23 7.47
CA ASP A 47 2.89 12.94 8.39
C ASP A 47 4.39 12.65 8.13
N ARG A 48 4.69 11.67 7.28
CA ARG A 48 6.06 11.38 6.81
C ARG A 48 6.60 12.50 5.92
N SER A 49 7.91 12.71 5.96
CA SER A 49 8.57 13.63 5.03
C SER A 49 8.48 13.15 3.58
N LYS A 50 8.33 14.06 2.64
CA LYS A 50 8.27 13.73 1.20
C LYS A 50 9.49 12.94 0.73
N SER A 51 10.67 13.23 1.27
CA SER A 51 11.90 12.49 0.97
C SER A 51 11.84 11.04 1.46
N SER A 52 11.26 10.80 2.65
CA SER A 52 11.08 9.44 3.17
C SER A 52 10.09 8.64 2.31
N ILE A 53 8.99 9.29 1.89
CA ILE A 53 8.01 8.66 0.99
C ILE A 53 8.65 8.33 -0.37
N LEU A 54 9.41 9.28 -0.94
CA LEU A 54 10.11 9.08 -2.21
C LEU A 54 11.13 7.94 -2.14
N LEU A 55 11.94 7.89 -1.08
CA LEU A 55 12.92 6.82 -0.89
C LEU A 55 12.25 5.46 -0.72
N SER A 56 11.21 5.38 0.10
CA SER A 56 10.46 4.14 0.31
C SER A 56 9.76 3.66 -0.96
N SER A 57 9.17 4.56 -1.74
CA SER A 57 8.54 4.22 -3.02
C SER A 57 9.56 3.84 -4.09
N PHE A 58 10.75 4.47 -4.12
CA PHE A 58 11.85 4.06 -4.98
C PHE A 58 12.33 2.64 -4.65
N THR A 59 12.46 2.31 -3.36
CA THR A 59 12.79 0.95 -2.90
C THR A 59 11.74 -0.06 -3.37
N ALA A 60 10.45 0.24 -3.24
CA ALA A 60 9.38 -0.63 -3.74
C ALA A 60 9.49 -0.88 -5.25
N GLY A 61 9.83 0.16 -6.03
CA GLY A 61 10.11 0.01 -7.46
C GLY A 61 11.28 -0.94 -7.73
N LEU A 62 12.40 -0.78 -7.01
CA LEU A 62 13.56 -1.69 -7.12
C LEU A 62 13.20 -3.14 -6.79
N GLU A 63 12.39 -3.38 -5.76
CA GLU A 63 11.95 -4.72 -5.35
C GLU A 63 11.13 -5.41 -6.44
N ILE A 64 10.20 -4.67 -7.05
CA ILE A 64 9.41 -5.16 -8.20
C ILE A 64 10.31 -5.35 -9.43
N GLY A 65 11.17 -4.36 -9.75
CA GLY A 65 12.11 -4.44 -10.87
C GLY A 65 13.08 -5.60 -10.74
N PHE A 66 13.56 -5.88 -9.52
CA PHE A 66 14.42 -7.04 -9.24
C PHE A 66 13.70 -8.36 -9.50
N SER A 67 12.44 -8.48 -9.08
CA SER A 67 11.61 -9.65 -9.39
C SER A 67 11.46 -9.86 -10.90
N PHE A 68 11.21 -8.78 -11.64
CA PHE A 68 11.11 -8.84 -13.10
C PHE A 68 12.44 -9.25 -13.75
N LEU A 69 13.57 -8.72 -13.28
CA LEU A 69 14.89 -9.13 -13.73
C LEU A 69 15.15 -10.63 -13.48
N MET A 70 14.76 -11.13 -12.31
CA MET A 70 14.85 -12.58 -12.00
C MET A 70 14.02 -13.41 -12.94
N LEU A 71 12.79 -13.00 -13.28
CA LEU A 71 11.91 -13.69 -14.22
C LEU A 71 12.54 -13.76 -15.61
N CYS A 72 13.03 -12.64 -16.13
CA CYS A 72 13.69 -12.58 -17.43
C CYS A 72 14.96 -13.46 -17.47
N SER A 73 15.77 -13.40 -16.40
CA SER A 73 16.98 -14.21 -16.30
C SER A 73 16.67 -15.70 -16.24
N LEU A 74 15.65 -16.10 -15.46
CA LEU A 74 15.21 -17.47 -15.35
C LEU A 74 14.68 -17.99 -16.66
N PHE A 75 13.84 -17.21 -17.35
CA PHE A 75 13.31 -17.56 -18.66
C PHE A 75 14.44 -17.77 -19.67
N SER A 76 15.34 -16.80 -19.80
CA SER A 76 16.47 -16.85 -20.74
C SER A 76 17.42 -18.04 -20.45
N PHE A 77 17.62 -18.37 -19.16
CA PHE A 77 18.49 -19.48 -18.79
C PHE A 77 17.88 -20.85 -19.09
N LEU A 78 16.56 -21.00 -18.97
CA LEU A 78 15.85 -22.26 -19.12
C LEU A 78 15.34 -22.50 -20.56
N GLU A 79 15.20 -21.44 -21.35
CA GLU A 79 14.76 -21.54 -22.74
C GLU A 79 15.64 -22.51 -23.55
N GLY A 80 15.01 -23.46 -24.24
CA GLY A 80 15.67 -24.50 -24.98
C GLY A 80 16.33 -25.65 -24.17
N ARG A 81 16.30 -25.56 -22.81
CA ARG A 81 16.90 -26.59 -21.93
C ARG A 81 15.88 -27.48 -21.25
N VAL A 82 14.69 -26.95 -21.01
CA VAL A 82 13.57 -27.65 -20.37
C VAL A 82 12.27 -27.37 -21.13
N ALA A 83 11.24 -28.20 -20.89
CA ALA A 83 9.95 -28.03 -21.52
C ALA A 83 9.32 -26.70 -21.09
N GLU A 84 8.64 -25.99 -21.99
CA GLU A 84 8.00 -24.71 -21.74
C GLU A 84 7.05 -24.74 -20.53
N GLU A 85 6.30 -25.83 -20.36
CA GLU A 85 5.41 -26.02 -19.23
C GLU A 85 6.15 -25.94 -17.87
N THR A 86 7.38 -26.46 -17.82
CA THR A 86 8.22 -26.37 -16.62
C THR A 86 8.71 -24.96 -16.37
N ILE A 87 9.06 -24.24 -17.44
CA ILE A 87 9.46 -22.81 -17.35
C ILE A 87 8.33 -21.99 -16.76
N PHE A 88 7.09 -22.13 -17.26
CA PHE A 88 5.93 -21.40 -16.76
C PHE A 88 5.62 -21.72 -15.29
N LYS A 89 5.77 -22.96 -14.85
CA LYS A 89 5.60 -23.34 -13.43
C LYS A 89 6.63 -22.66 -12.53
N LEU A 90 7.89 -22.63 -12.95
CA LEU A 90 8.96 -21.96 -12.20
C LEU A 90 8.78 -20.44 -12.15
N ILE A 91 8.40 -19.83 -13.29
CA ILE A 91 8.07 -18.40 -13.38
C ILE A 91 6.92 -18.05 -12.44
N ALA A 92 5.85 -18.84 -12.41
CA ALA A 92 4.71 -18.62 -11.53
C ALA A 92 5.11 -18.65 -10.05
N PHE A 93 6.12 -19.43 -9.68
CA PHE A 93 6.64 -19.49 -8.31
C PHE A 93 7.52 -18.29 -7.94
N VAL A 94 8.30 -17.79 -8.91
CA VAL A 94 9.20 -16.62 -8.71
C VAL A 94 8.44 -15.29 -8.80
N TYR A 95 7.37 -15.23 -9.58
CA TYR A 95 6.58 -14.01 -9.82
C TYR A 95 6.20 -13.21 -8.57
N PRO A 96 5.71 -13.83 -7.48
CA PRO A 96 5.28 -13.07 -6.31
C PRO A 96 6.43 -12.54 -5.44
N LEU A 97 7.69 -12.89 -5.72
CA LEU A 97 8.83 -12.52 -4.85
C LEU A 97 8.97 -11.01 -4.69
N GLY A 98 8.80 -10.22 -5.76
CA GLY A 98 8.87 -8.76 -5.67
C GLY A 98 7.81 -8.19 -4.73
N PHE A 99 6.58 -8.68 -4.83
CA PHE A 99 5.51 -8.26 -3.94
C PHE A 99 5.75 -8.70 -2.48
N ILE A 100 6.28 -9.90 -2.28
CA ILE A 100 6.67 -10.38 -0.95
C ILE A 100 7.74 -9.47 -0.33
N LEU A 101 8.74 -9.04 -1.12
CA LEU A 101 9.76 -8.12 -0.66
C LEU A 101 9.17 -6.76 -0.26
N VAL A 102 8.26 -6.20 -1.08
CA VAL A 102 7.55 -4.94 -0.77
C VAL A 102 6.82 -5.05 0.57
N VAL A 103 6.06 -6.12 0.78
CA VAL A 103 5.28 -6.34 2.02
C VAL A 103 6.21 -6.50 3.24
N LEU A 104 7.28 -7.31 3.13
CA LEU A 104 8.23 -7.51 4.21
C LEU A 104 9.06 -6.26 4.52
N GLY A 105 9.45 -5.52 3.47
CA GLY A 105 10.19 -4.26 3.59
C GLY A 105 9.31 -3.08 4.04
N LYS A 106 7.98 -3.25 4.05
CA LYS A 106 7.02 -2.16 4.26
C LYS A 106 7.29 -0.96 3.35
N SER A 107 7.70 -1.25 2.12
CA SER A 107 7.99 -0.26 1.10
C SER A 107 6.68 0.28 0.52
N ILE A 108 6.68 1.56 0.13
CA ILE A 108 5.47 2.23 -0.35
C ILE A 108 5.23 1.91 -1.83
N LEU A 109 4.32 0.98 -2.11
CA LEU A 109 3.87 0.66 -3.46
C LEU A 109 2.56 1.40 -3.76
N PHE A 110 2.48 2.07 -4.93
CA PHE A 110 1.31 2.88 -5.29
C PHE A 110 0.00 2.10 -5.26
N THR A 111 -0.01 0.89 -5.80
CA THR A 111 -1.21 0.04 -5.88
C THR A 111 -1.75 -0.36 -4.51
N GLU A 112 -0.89 -0.59 -3.54
CA GLU A 112 -1.26 -0.91 -2.16
C GLU A 112 -1.73 0.34 -1.40
N GLN A 113 -1.00 1.45 -1.54
CA GLN A 113 -1.25 2.68 -0.81
C GLN A 113 -2.42 3.51 -1.36
N THR A 114 -2.95 3.19 -2.54
CA THR A 114 -4.03 3.97 -3.16
C THR A 114 -5.26 4.04 -2.27
N SER A 115 -5.74 2.91 -1.79
CA SER A 115 -6.90 2.84 -0.89
C SER A 115 -6.57 3.36 0.50
N LEU A 116 -5.43 2.99 1.06
CA LEU A 116 -5.00 3.41 2.39
C LEU A 116 -4.92 4.93 2.52
N LEU A 117 -4.34 5.63 1.54
CA LEU A 117 -4.24 7.09 1.53
C LEU A 117 -5.57 7.79 1.21
N ALA A 118 -6.50 7.13 0.54
CA ALA A 118 -7.83 7.68 0.29
C ALA A 118 -8.71 7.69 1.55
N LEU A 119 -8.56 6.74 2.46
CA LEU A 119 -9.39 6.61 3.66
C LEU A 119 -9.37 7.86 4.57
N PRO A 120 -8.22 8.48 4.92
CA PRO A 120 -8.19 9.71 5.69
C PRO A 120 -8.87 10.91 4.99
N VAL A 121 -8.85 10.93 3.65
CA VAL A 121 -9.52 11.98 2.87
C VAL A 121 -11.03 11.79 2.89
N LEU A 122 -11.52 10.56 2.70
CA LEU A 122 -12.93 10.21 2.79
C LEU A 122 -13.49 10.49 4.20
N ASN A 123 -12.68 10.30 5.23
CA ASN A 123 -13.03 10.63 6.61
C ASN A 123 -12.76 12.11 6.99
N ASN A 124 -12.66 13.01 6.03
CA ASN A 124 -12.44 14.45 6.20
C ASN A 124 -11.21 14.86 7.05
N ARG A 125 -10.28 13.94 7.29
CA ARG A 125 -9.05 14.20 8.09
C ARG A 125 -7.94 14.84 7.27
N ARG A 126 -7.92 14.62 5.95
CA ARG A 126 -6.88 15.13 5.03
C ARG A 126 -7.48 15.72 3.76
N SER A 127 -6.72 16.61 3.11
CA SER A 127 -7.16 17.27 1.89
C SER A 127 -6.95 16.38 0.66
N VAL A 128 -7.89 16.44 -0.30
CA VAL A 128 -7.77 15.80 -1.62
C VAL A 128 -6.50 16.25 -2.35
N TRP A 129 -6.12 17.51 -2.23
CA TRP A 129 -4.90 18.02 -2.85
C TRP A 129 -3.64 17.36 -2.29
N SER A 130 -3.60 17.13 -0.97
CA SER A 130 -2.51 16.41 -0.30
C SER A 130 -2.39 14.98 -0.79
N LEU A 131 -3.53 14.30 -1.04
CA LEU A 131 -3.58 12.96 -1.61
C LEU A 131 -2.89 12.90 -2.98
N PHE A 132 -3.27 13.80 -3.90
CA PHE A 132 -2.66 13.84 -5.24
C PHE A 132 -1.16 14.16 -5.21
N GLN A 133 -0.72 15.01 -4.27
CA GLN A 133 0.72 15.27 -4.10
C GLN A 133 1.49 14.01 -3.68
N ILE A 134 0.98 13.25 -2.71
CA ILE A 134 1.63 12.02 -2.24
C ILE A 134 1.59 10.96 -3.35
N TRP A 135 0.46 10.78 -4.01
CA TRP A 135 0.36 9.85 -5.15
C TRP A 135 1.38 10.16 -6.24
N GLY A 136 1.56 11.45 -6.58
CA GLY A 136 2.58 11.87 -7.55
C GLY A 136 4.00 11.48 -7.12
N VAL A 137 4.35 11.70 -5.86
CA VAL A 137 5.66 11.32 -5.30
C VAL A 137 5.86 9.80 -5.33
N VAL A 138 4.83 9.03 -4.94
CA VAL A 138 4.90 7.56 -4.91
C VAL A 138 5.01 6.98 -6.31
N ILE A 139 4.21 7.46 -7.27
CA ILE A 139 4.30 7.02 -8.67
C ILE A 139 5.69 7.28 -9.24
N LEU A 140 6.22 8.49 -9.04
CA LEU A 140 7.56 8.84 -9.52
C LEU A 140 8.64 7.96 -8.88
N GLY A 141 8.54 7.69 -7.58
CA GLY A 141 9.45 6.80 -6.90
C GLY A 141 9.40 5.38 -7.44
N ASN A 142 8.18 4.79 -7.56
CA ASN A 142 8.02 3.43 -8.09
C ASN A 142 8.54 3.30 -9.54
N LEU A 143 8.24 4.29 -10.41
CA LEU A 143 8.72 4.26 -11.80
C LEU A 143 10.24 4.46 -11.90
N ALA A 144 10.84 5.28 -11.04
CA ALA A 144 12.28 5.50 -11.05
C ALA A 144 13.06 4.30 -10.49
N GLY A 145 12.44 3.51 -9.61
CA GLY A 145 13.05 2.31 -9.03
C GLY A 145 12.90 1.05 -9.89
N GLY A 146 11.82 0.92 -10.65
CA GLY A 146 11.51 -0.27 -11.48
C GLY A 146 11.85 -0.05 -12.92
#